data_98ddac7d711c357c861383993be56e9e
#
_entry.id   98ddac7d711c357c861383993be56e9e
#
_cell.length_a   1.000
_cell.length_b   1.000
_cell.length_c   1.000
_cell.angle_alpha   90.00
_cell.angle_beta   90.00
_cell.angle_gamma   90.00
#
_symmetry.space_group_name_H-M   'P 1'
#
loop_
_entity.id
_entity.type
_entity.pdbx_description
1 polymer ?
#
loop_
_entity_poly.entity_id
_entity_poly.type
_entity_poly.pdbx_seq_one_letter_code
_entity_poly.pdbx_strand_id
1 'polypeptide(L)'
;MVLTFLSDSYLRESASQILFFMSVIISVIAAYLLGSISFGLIIARKQKRIDIREYGSGNIGTTNVFRVVGKTAGILTLLGDGLKGSGAVLLAQGLAASATAMSLAGLAVILGHMFPVFSHFRGGKGVATGLGVFLVLMPWATLLAGAIWLMCCLLWRYVSVASMTSALSLPMFGFFLGAGNSFVIVGVVIGLLIIWRHQDNLERLWQGTESKIGR
;
A
#
# COMPACT_ATOMS: atom_id res chain seq x y z
N MET A 1 -22.59 35.73 32.63
CA MET A 1 -21.81 36.08 31.43
C MET A 1 -20.47 35.29 31.32
N VAL A 2 -19.60 35.24 32.35
CA VAL A 2 -18.35 34.48 32.30
C VAL A 2 -18.56 32.97 32.23
N LEU A 3 -19.48 32.40 33.01
CA LEU A 3 -19.79 30.96 33.04
C LEU A 3 -20.42 30.44 31.72
N THR A 4 -21.24 31.26 31.07
CA THR A 4 -21.82 30.92 29.76
C THR A 4 -20.75 30.92 28.65
N PHE A 5 -19.80 31.86 28.68
CA PHE A 5 -18.69 31.92 27.72
C PHE A 5 -17.74 30.74 27.87
N LEU A 6 -17.44 30.29 29.09
CA LEU A 6 -16.61 29.11 29.36
C LEU A 6 -17.30 27.81 28.95
N SER A 7 -18.65 27.71 29.10
CA SER A 7 -19.39 26.54 28.66
C SER A 7 -19.42 26.43 27.12
N ASP A 8 -19.59 27.55 26.41
CA ASP A 8 -19.63 27.57 24.95
C ASP A 8 -18.27 27.22 24.31
N SER A 9 -17.16 27.70 24.88
CA SER A 9 -15.81 27.34 24.40
C SER A 9 -15.52 25.85 24.64
N TYR A 10 -15.86 25.30 25.79
CA TYR A 10 -15.72 23.88 26.10
C TYR A 10 -16.56 22.99 25.17
N LEU A 11 -17.81 23.36 24.90
CA LEU A 11 -18.68 22.61 23.98
C LEU A 11 -18.15 22.63 22.54
N ARG A 12 -17.64 23.76 22.07
CA ARG A 12 -17.04 23.90 20.74
C ARG A 12 -15.76 23.05 20.60
N GLU A 13 -14.91 23.06 21.63
CA GLU A 13 -13.70 22.25 21.66
C GLU A 13 -14.03 20.75 21.65
N SER A 14 -14.96 20.30 22.46
CA SER A 14 -15.43 18.92 22.50
C SER A 14 -16.04 18.49 21.14
N ALA A 15 -16.85 19.34 20.51
CA ALA A 15 -17.42 19.06 19.20
C ALA A 15 -16.35 18.96 18.12
N SER A 16 -15.33 19.83 18.14
CA SER A 16 -14.22 19.78 17.17
C SER A 16 -13.39 18.49 17.30
N GLN A 17 -13.14 18.04 18.53
CA GLN A 17 -12.45 16.78 18.78
C GLN A 17 -13.25 15.58 18.28
N ILE A 18 -14.56 15.53 18.54
CA ILE A 18 -15.44 14.47 18.05
C ILE A 18 -15.43 14.43 16.52
N LEU A 19 -15.58 15.58 15.86
CA LEU A 19 -15.54 15.68 14.40
C LEU A 19 -14.20 15.21 13.83
N PHE A 20 -13.09 15.56 14.46
CA PHE A 20 -11.76 15.08 14.09
C PHE A 20 -11.67 13.56 14.19
N PHE A 21 -12.05 12.94 15.30
CA PHE A 21 -12.04 11.49 15.46
C PHE A 21 -12.94 10.78 14.44
N MET A 22 -14.13 11.32 14.18
CA MET A 22 -15.01 10.79 13.14
C MET A 22 -14.36 10.85 11.76
N SER A 23 -13.69 11.94 11.40
CA SER A 23 -12.98 12.10 10.14
C SER A 23 -11.85 11.07 9.98
N VAL A 24 -11.11 10.79 11.06
CA VAL A 24 -10.07 9.74 11.05
C VAL A 24 -10.69 8.36 10.81
N ILE A 25 -11.76 8.02 11.55
CA ILE A 25 -12.44 6.72 11.41
C ILE A 25 -12.99 6.53 10.00
N ILE A 26 -13.67 7.55 9.47
CA ILE A 26 -14.20 7.52 8.08
C ILE A 26 -13.07 7.33 7.08
N SER A 27 -11.95 8.04 7.24
CA SER A 27 -10.77 7.91 6.37
C SER A 27 -10.20 6.50 6.37
N VAL A 28 -10.07 5.86 7.54
CA VAL A 28 -9.54 4.51 7.70
C VAL A 28 -10.47 3.48 7.06
N ILE A 29 -11.78 3.58 7.29
CA ILE A 29 -12.77 2.67 6.69
C ILE A 29 -12.77 2.82 5.17
N ALA A 30 -12.83 4.05 4.67
CA ALA A 30 -12.82 4.33 3.23
C ALA A 30 -11.52 3.82 2.57
N ALA A 31 -10.36 4.03 3.22
CA ALA A 31 -9.08 3.55 2.76
C ALA A 31 -9.03 2.00 2.67
N TYR A 32 -9.55 1.29 3.69
CA TYR A 32 -9.63 -0.17 3.65
C TYR A 32 -10.53 -0.67 2.52
N LEU A 33 -11.70 -0.08 2.34
CA LEU A 33 -12.63 -0.44 1.26
C LEU A 33 -12.02 -0.15 -0.12
N LEU A 34 -11.37 1.00 -0.30
CA LEU A 34 -10.64 1.35 -1.52
C LEU A 34 -9.51 0.35 -1.78
N GLY A 35 -8.75 -0.01 -0.76
CA GLY A 35 -7.72 -1.04 -0.80
C GLY A 35 -8.24 -2.40 -1.24
N SER A 36 -9.46 -2.74 -0.84
CA SER A 36 -10.12 -4.01 -1.15
C SER A 36 -10.51 -4.17 -2.63
N ILE A 37 -10.44 -3.10 -3.43
CA ILE A 37 -10.61 -3.18 -4.89
C ILE A 37 -9.37 -3.85 -5.50
N SER A 38 -9.54 -5.07 -6.01
CA SER A 38 -8.46 -5.90 -6.58
C SER A 38 -8.33 -5.65 -8.09
N PHE A 39 -7.55 -4.64 -8.51
CA PHE A 39 -7.42 -4.29 -9.93
C PHE A 39 -6.91 -5.45 -10.78
N GLY A 40 -5.93 -6.21 -10.30
CA GLY A 40 -5.41 -7.36 -11.05
C GLY A 40 -6.46 -8.44 -11.31
N LEU A 41 -7.32 -8.73 -10.34
CA LEU A 41 -8.42 -9.67 -10.50
C LEU A 41 -9.47 -9.15 -11.50
N ILE A 42 -9.83 -7.86 -11.39
CA ILE A 42 -10.80 -7.22 -12.30
C ILE A 42 -10.27 -7.22 -13.73
N ILE A 43 -9.01 -6.85 -13.94
CA ILE A 43 -8.38 -6.77 -15.27
C ILE A 43 -8.24 -8.17 -15.90
N ALA A 44 -7.80 -9.18 -15.13
CA ALA A 44 -7.70 -10.55 -15.62
C ALA A 44 -9.05 -11.13 -16.05
N ARG A 45 -10.10 -10.89 -15.25
CA ARG A 45 -11.47 -11.30 -15.59
C ARG A 45 -12.00 -10.58 -16.84
N LYS A 46 -11.74 -9.27 -16.98
CA LYS A 46 -12.21 -8.49 -18.15
C LYS A 46 -11.46 -8.87 -19.43
N GLN A 47 -10.14 -9.08 -19.38
CA GLN A 47 -9.35 -9.30 -20.60
C GLN A 47 -9.27 -10.76 -21.03
N LYS A 48 -9.17 -11.70 -20.09
CA LYS A 48 -9.00 -13.13 -20.40
C LYS A 48 -10.11 -14.04 -19.85
N ARG A 49 -11.09 -13.49 -19.10
CA ARG A 49 -12.17 -14.24 -18.44
C ARG A 49 -11.67 -15.33 -17.48
N ILE A 50 -10.50 -15.10 -16.84
CA ILE A 50 -9.89 -16.03 -15.89
C ILE A 50 -9.86 -15.45 -14.47
N ASP A 51 -9.79 -16.33 -13.48
CA ASP A 51 -9.39 -15.94 -12.13
C ASP A 51 -7.87 -16.06 -12.00
N ILE A 52 -7.17 -14.94 -11.90
CA ILE A 52 -5.70 -14.89 -11.86
C ILE A 52 -5.09 -15.66 -10.69
N ARG A 53 -5.87 -15.95 -9.65
CA ARG A 53 -5.44 -16.71 -8.49
C ARG A 53 -5.21 -18.20 -8.78
N GLU A 54 -5.74 -18.69 -9.90
CA GLU A 54 -5.56 -20.08 -10.36
C GLU A 54 -4.38 -20.22 -11.34
N TYR A 55 -3.68 -19.12 -11.67
CA TYR A 55 -2.65 -19.10 -12.71
C TYR A 55 -1.34 -18.48 -12.20
N GLY A 56 -0.22 -18.99 -12.75
CA GLY A 56 1.12 -18.49 -12.46
C GLY A 56 1.48 -18.65 -10.97
N SER A 57 1.78 -17.55 -10.28
CA SER A 57 2.08 -17.57 -8.84
C SER A 57 0.84 -17.54 -7.95
N GLY A 58 -0.36 -17.52 -8.50
CA GLY A 58 -1.61 -17.40 -7.74
C GLY A 58 -1.85 -16.00 -7.12
N ASN A 59 -0.94 -15.06 -7.32
CA ASN A 59 -1.06 -13.71 -6.74
C ASN A 59 -1.85 -12.77 -7.66
N ILE A 60 -2.68 -11.89 -7.09
CA ILE A 60 -3.46 -10.90 -7.86
C ILE A 60 -2.64 -9.67 -8.29
N GLY A 61 -1.37 -9.57 -7.87
CA GLY A 61 -0.55 -8.37 -8.10
C GLY A 61 0.03 -8.27 -9.51
N THR A 62 0.56 -7.09 -9.81
CA THR A 62 1.13 -6.65 -11.09
C THR A 62 1.99 -7.70 -11.79
N THR A 63 2.96 -8.31 -11.09
CA THR A 63 3.93 -9.24 -11.68
C THR A 63 3.28 -10.51 -12.23
N ASN A 64 2.30 -11.07 -11.51
CA ASN A 64 1.58 -12.25 -11.96
C ASN A 64 0.64 -11.91 -13.13
N VAL A 65 -0.09 -10.79 -13.03
CA VAL A 65 -0.94 -10.30 -14.12
C VAL A 65 -0.11 -10.03 -15.39
N PHE A 66 1.06 -9.43 -15.25
CA PHE A 66 1.99 -9.20 -16.36
C PHE A 66 2.39 -10.51 -17.06
N ARG A 67 2.71 -11.56 -16.31
CA ARG A 67 3.13 -12.87 -16.84
C ARG A 67 1.99 -13.63 -17.53
N VAL A 68 0.82 -13.64 -16.90
CA VAL A 68 -0.30 -14.50 -17.32
C VAL A 68 -1.22 -13.80 -18.32
N VAL A 69 -1.55 -12.54 -18.08
CA VAL A 69 -2.50 -11.78 -18.91
C VAL A 69 -1.78 -10.99 -19.98
N GLY A 70 -0.64 -10.36 -19.64
CA GLY A 70 0.18 -9.62 -20.58
C GLY A 70 0.63 -8.25 -20.06
N LYS A 71 1.50 -7.59 -20.82
CA LYS A 71 2.18 -6.35 -20.44
C LYS A 71 1.22 -5.22 -20.10
N THR A 72 0.25 -4.94 -20.95
CA THR A 72 -0.74 -3.87 -20.75
C THR A 72 -1.57 -4.10 -19.48
N ALA A 73 -2.02 -5.35 -19.26
CA ALA A 73 -2.77 -5.72 -18.07
C ALA A 73 -1.94 -5.52 -16.77
N GLY A 74 -0.66 -5.90 -16.80
CA GLY A 74 0.26 -5.68 -15.68
C GLY A 74 0.44 -4.19 -15.38
N ILE A 75 0.65 -3.35 -16.41
CA ILE A 75 0.78 -1.90 -16.23
C ILE A 75 -0.51 -1.29 -15.66
N LEU A 76 -1.67 -1.66 -16.19
CA LEU A 76 -2.95 -1.17 -15.66
C LEU A 76 -3.18 -1.61 -14.21
N THR A 77 -2.75 -2.82 -13.85
CA THR A 77 -2.79 -3.31 -12.45
C THR A 77 -1.87 -2.48 -11.55
N LEU A 78 -0.64 -2.20 -12.01
CA LEU A 78 0.30 -1.35 -11.27
C LEU A 78 -0.27 0.04 -11.01
N LEU A 79 -0.80 0.67 -12.05
CA LEU A 79 -1.40 2.00 -11.96
C LEU A 79 -2.62 2.01 -11.05
N GLY A 80 -3.55 1.06 -11.22
CA GLY A 80 -4.75 0.98 -10.38
C GLY A 80 -4.43 0.74 -8.91
N ASP A 81 -3.52 -0.20 -8.61
CA ASP A 81 -3.10 -0.48 -7.24
C ASP A 81 -2.27 0.66 -6.63
N GLY A 82 -1.45 1.37 -7.41
CA GLY A 82 -0.74 2.57 -6.97
C GLY A 82 -1.70 3.73 -6.70
N LEU A 83 -2.58 4.03 -7.63
CA LEU A 83 -3.53 5.14 -7.51
C LEU A 83 -4.49 4.97 -6.33
N LYS A 84 -4.95 3.74 -6.02
CA LYS A 84 -5.77 3.54 -4.81
C LYS A 84 -4.98 3.81 -3.53
N GLY A 85 -3.67 3.51 -3.52
CA GLY A 85 -2.78 3.82 -2.39
C GLY A 85 -2.63 5.32 -2.17
N SER A 86 -2.27 6.07 -3.23
CA SER A 86 -2.18 7.54 -3.17
C SER A 86 -3.52 8.17 -2.84
N GLY A 87 -4.59 7.72 -3.49
CA GLY A 87 -5.95 8.25 -3.28
C GLY A 87 -6.45 8.11 -1.85
N ALA A 88 -6.16 6.98 -1.19
CA ALA A 88 -6.53 6.76 0.21
C ALA A 88 -5.84 7.75 1.16
N VAL A 89 -4.56 8.01 0.96
CA VAL A 89 -3.79 8.97 1.79
C VAL A 89 -4.24 10.40 1.53
N LEU A 90 -4.45 10.78 0.26
CA LEU A 90 -4.95 12.12 -0.11
C LEU A 90 -6.36 12.37 0.42
N LEU A 91 -7.23 11.34 0.43
CA LEU A 91 -8.55 11.43 1.05
C LEU A 91 -8.44 11.72 2.55
N ALA A 92 -7.56 11.00 3.26
CA ALA A 92 -7.33 11.22 4.69
C ALA A 92 -6.74 12.61 4.96
N GLN A 93 -5.87 13.10 4.10
CA GLN A 93 -5.33 14.47 4.17
C GLN A 93 -6.45 15.51 4.03
N GLY A 94 -7.37 15.33 3.11
CA GLY A 94 -8.51 16.24 2.92
C GLY A 94 -9.53 16.20 4.04
N LEU A 95 -9.75 15.05 4.68
CA LEU A 95 -10.76 14.88 5.73
C LEU A 95 -10.28 15.24 7.14
N ALA A 96 -9.06 14.86 7.50
CA ALA A 96 -8.53 14.97 8.85
C ALA A 96 -7.22 15.75 8.97
N ALA A 97 -6.53 16.06 7.86
CA ALA A 97 -5.31 16.87 7.74
C ALA A 97 -4.24 16.58 8.84
N SER A 98 -4.10 15.32 9.26
CA SER A 98 -3.12 14.94 10.29
C SER A 98 -2.20 13.81 9.81
N ALA A 99 -0.92 13.86 10.21
CA ALA A 99 0.06 12.83 9.89
C ALA A 99 -0.38 11.45 10.38
N THR A 100 -1.04 11.37 11.53
CA THR A 100 -1.58 10.12 12.08
C THR A 100 -2.72 9.58 11.23
N ALA A 101 -3.67 10.41 10.80
CA ALA A 101 -4.77 9.99 9.93
C ALA A 101 -4.26 9.48 8.59
N MET A 102 -3.32 10.20 7.97
CA MET A 102 -2.68 9.80 6.70
C MET A 102 -1.95 8.45 6.85
N SER A 103 -1.20 8.25 7.94
CA SER A 103 -0.49 7.02 8.25
C SER A 103 -1.45 5.84 8.45
N LEU A 104 -2.52 6.03 9.22
CA LEU A 104 -3.54 5.00 9.45
C LEU A 104 -4.30 4.64 8.15
N ALA A 105 -4.63 5.62 7.32
CA ALA A 105 -5.24 5.38 6.01
C ALA A 105 -4.29 4.62 5.08
N GLY A 106 -3.00 4.98 5.08
CA GLY A 106 -1.95 4.26 4.35
C GLY A 106 -1.85 2.80 4.78
N LEU A 107 -1.88 2.52 6.07
CA LEU A 107 -1.91 1.15 6.60
C LEU A 107 -3.22 0.43 6.22
N ALA A 108 -4.36 1.09 6.35
CA ALA A 108 -5.66 0.52 6.07
C ALA A 108 -5.82 0.13 4.59
N VAL A 109 -5.37 0.97 3.64
CA VAL A 109 -5.44 0.64 2.21
C VAL A 109 -4.54 -0.55 1.85
N ILE A 110 -3.39 -0.68 2.51
CA ILE A 110 -2.51 -1.85 2.36
C ILE A 110 -3.16 -3.12 2.91
N LEU A 111 -3.75 -3.05 4.09
CA LEU A 111 -4.50 -4.18 4.67
C LEU A 111 -5.69 -4.56 3.80
N GLY A 112 -6.41 -3.57 3.25
CA GLY A 112 -7.48 -3.82 2.28
C GLY A 112 -6.99 -4.51 1.00
N HIS A 113 -5.80 -4.14 0.49
CA HIS A 113 -5.19 -4.82 -0.65
C HIS A 113 -4.73 -6.25 -0.32
N MET A 114 -4.19 -6.48 0.89
CA MET A 114 -3.70 -7.80 1.32
C MET A 114 -4.85 -8.73 1.71
N PHE A 115 -5.90 -8.18 2.31
CA PHE A 115 -7.07 -8.90 2.83
C PHE A 115 -8.37 -8.26 2.31
N PRO A 116 -8.63 -8.29 0.98
CA PRO A 116 -9.74 -7.59 0.39
C PRO A 116 -11.08 -8.25 0.71
N VAL A 117 -11.99 -7.49 1.33
CA VAL A 117 -13.34 -7.97 1.68
C VAL A 117 -14.11 -8.44 0.42
N PHE A 118 -13.93 -7.75 -0.72
CA PHE A 118 -14.62 -8.08 -1.97
C PHE A 118 -14.07 -9.33 -2.69
N SER A 119 -12.96 -9.91 -2.21
CA SER A 119 -12.30 -11.08 -2.82
C SER A 119 -12.06 -12.20 -1.81
N HIS A 120 -12.92 -12.29 -0.77
CA HIS A 120 -12.87 -13.31 0.28
C HIS A 120 -11.52 -13.33 1.01
N PHE A 121 -10.96 -12.13 1.30
CA PHE A 121 -9.69 -11.91 1.98
C PHE A 121 -8.45 -12.53 1.31
N ARG A 122 -8.56 -12.92 0.03
CA ARG A 122 -7.45 -13.44 -0.79
C ARG A 122 -6.89 -12.33 -1.67
N GLY A 123 -5.93 -11.59 -1.13
CA GLY A 123 -5.35 -10.40 -1.75
C GLY A 123 -3.91 -10.55 -2.21
N GLY A 124 -3.30 -9.40 -2.55
CA GLY A 124 -1.93 -9.29 -3.03
C GLY A 124 -0.88 -9.11 -1.91
N LYS A 125 0.28 -8.56 -2.28
CA LYS A 125 1.42 -8.35 -1.39
C LYS A 125 1.63 -6.89 -0.97
N GLY A 126 0.86 -5.96 -1.53
CA GLY A 126 0.87 -4.56 -1.13
C GLY A 126 1.96 -3.69 -1.74
N VAL A 127 2.87 -4.22 -2.57
CA VAL A 127 4.02 -3.46 -3.10
C VAL A 127 3.59 -2.27 -3.96
N ALA A 128 2.73 -2.49 -4.96
CA ALA A 128 2.24 -1.41 -5.83
C ALA A 128 1.38 -0.39 -5.07
N THR A 129 0.53 -0.86 -4.15
CA THR A 129 -0.28 0.00 -3.29
C THR A 129 0.62 0.79 -2.33
N GLY A 130 1.66 0.16 -1.76
CA GLY A 130 2.67 0.80 -0.93
C GLY A 130 3.45 1.88 -1.68
N LEU A 131 3.82 1.63 -2.93
CA LEU A 131 4.41 2.66 -3.80
C LEU A 131 3.51 3.90 -3.84
N GLY A 132 2.22 3.74 -4.09
CA GLY A 132 1.26 4.85 -4.11
C GLY A 132 1.13 5.57 -2.76
N VAL A 133 1.03 4.83 -1.66
CA VAL A 133 0.98 5.38 -0.30
C VAL A 133 2.21 6.25 -0.02
N PHE A 134 3.42 5.73 -0.25
CA PHE A 134 4.65 6.41 0.14
C PHE A 134 5.08 7.49 -0.84
N LEU A 135 4.62 7.50 -2.09
CA LEU A 135 4.77 8.65 -2.98
C LEU A 135 4.08 9.90 -2.43
N VAL A 136 3.03 9.75 -1.61
CA VAL A 136 2.37 10.87 -0.92
C VAL A 136 3.03 11.17 0.43
N LEU A 137 3.31 10.13 1.25
CA LEU A 137 3.82 10.30 2.62
C LEU A 137 5.30 10.71 2.65
N MET A 138 6.14 10.08 1.81
CA MET A 138 7.60 10.20 1.82
C MET A 138 8.16 10.15 0.39
N PRO A 139 7.88 11.13 -0.50
CA PRO A 139 8.18 11.03 -1.93
C PRO A 139 9.67 10.79 -2.22
N TRP A 140 10.57 11.51 -1.59
CA TRP A 140 12.02 11.37 -1.80
C TRP A 140 12.56 10.01 -1.32
N ALA A 141 12.11 9.54 -0.15
CA ALA A 141 12.45 8.21 0.34
C ALA A 141 11.94 7.12 -0.62
N THR A 142 10.74 7.32 -1.18
CA THR A 142 10.13 6.39 -2.14
C THR A 142 10.92 6.34 -3.45
N LEU A 143 11.42 7.46 -3.95
CA LEU A 143 12.28 7.49 -5.14
C LEU A 143 13.59 6.75 -4.91
N LEU A 144 14.25 6.93 -3.74
CA LEU A 144 15.47 6.20 -3.38
C LEU A 144 15.21 4.70 -3.21
N ALA A 145 14.12 4.32 -2.55
CA ALA A 145 13.71 2.92 -2.42
C ALA A 145 13.35 2.30 -3.79
N GLY A 146 12.76 3.09 -4.69
CA GLY A 146 12.52 2.71 -6.08
C GLY A 146 13.81 2.49 -6.88
N ALA A 147 14.84 3.29 -6.66
CA ALA A 147 16.16 3.10 -7.24
C ALA A 147 16.81 1.79 -6.75
N ILE A 148 16.70 1.47 -5.45
CA ILE A 148 17.13 0.17 -4.89
C ILE A 148 16.34 -0.97 -5.55
N TRP A 149 15.02 -0.84 -5.70
CA TRP A 149 14.18 -1.82 -6.38
C TRP A 149 14.67 -2.10 -7.80
N LEU A 150 14.92 -1.03 -8.57
CA LEU A 150 15.39 -1.13 -9.95
C LEU A 150 16.77 -1.78 -10.01
N MET A 151 17.70 -1.36 -9.16
CA MET A 151 19.05 -1.93 -9.07
C MET A 151 18.99 -3.45 -8.77
N CYS A 152 18.18 -3.86 -7.78
CA CYS A 152 18.00 -5.28 -7.47
C CYS A 152 17.39 -6.06 -8.66
N CYS A 153 16.42 -5.48 -9.37
CA CYS A 153 15.84 -6.10 -10.55
C CYS A 153 16.87 -6.26 -11.69
N LEU A 154 17.73 -5.28 -11.91
CA LEU A 154 18.77 -5.34 -12.95
C LEU A 154 19.86 -6.36 -12.62
N LEU A 155 20.29 -6.43 -11.34
CA LEU A 155 21.37 -7.31 -10.91
C LEU A 155 20.93 -8.77 -10.77
N TRP A 156 19.82 -9.03 -10.08
CA TRP A 156 19.40 -10.40 -9.72
C TRP A 156 18.19 -10.91 -10.48
N ARG A 157 17.42 -10.02 -11.11
CA ARG A 157 16.23 -10.34 -11.91
C ARG A 157 15.08 -10.97 -11.10
N TYR A 158 15.09 -10.86 -9.77
CA TYR A 158 14.03 -11.31 -8.89
C TYR A 158 13.19 -10.12 -8.37
N VAL A 159 11.94 -10.01 -8.83
CA VAL A 159 11.00 -8.96 -8.35
C VAL A 159 10.74 -9.08 -6.86
N SER A 160 10.70 -10.30 -6.32
CA SER A 160 10.46 -10.54 -4.89
C SER A 160 11.59 -9.99 -4.03
N VAL A 161 12.86 -10.24 -4.40
CA VAL A 161 14.03 -9.69 -3.71
C VAL A 161 14.02 -8.17 -3.76
N ALA A 162 13.82 -7.60 -4.96
CA ALA A 162 13.75 -6.17 -5.15
C ALA A 162 12.65 -5.52 -4.28
N SER A 163 11.46 -6.14 -4.21
CA SER A 163 10.33 -5.62 -3.43
C SER A 163 10.59 -5.67 -1.92
N MET A 164 11.17 -6.75 -1.41
CA MET A 164 11.51 -6.87 0.00
C MET A 164 12.64 -5.89 0.40
N THR A 165 13.69 -5.79 -0.40
CA THR A 165 14.82 -4.87 -0.14
C THR A 165 14.36 -3.41 -0.17
N SER A 166 13.55 -3.04 -1.17
CA SER A 166 12.96 -1.70 -1.27
C SER A 166 12.05 -1.38 -0.08
N ALA A 167 11.21 -2.33 0.34
CA ALA A 167 10.32 -2.16 1.49
C ALA A 167 11.08 -1.94 2.82
N LEU A 168 12.24 -2.58 2.99
CA LEU A 168 13.12 -2.38 4.16
C LEU A 168 13.88 -1.05 4.10
N SER A 169 14.36 -0.66 2.92
CA SER A 169 15.15 0.57 2.76
C SER A 169 14.30 1.85 2.87
N LEU A 170 13.02 1.79 2.53
CA LEU A 170 12.13 2.94 2.53
C LEU A 170 12.02 3.67 3.88
N PRO A 171 11.69 3.03 5.01
CA PRO A 171 11.63 3.73 6.31
C PRO A 171 13.00 4.24 6.76
N MET A 172 14.09 3.57 6.39
CA MET A 172 15.46 4.02 6.66
C MET A 172 15.76 5.33 5.92
N PHE A 173 15.45 5.41 4.61
CA PHE A 173 15.58 6.66 3.87
C PHE A 173 14.64 7.74 4.41
N GLY A 174 13.40 7.39 4.81
CA GLY A 174 12.47 8.31 5.44
C GLY A 174 13.06 8.94 6.71
N PHE A 175 13.66 8.14 7.57
CA PHE A 175 14.33 8.61 8.80
C PHE A 175 15.49 9.57 8.49
N PHE A 176 16.42 9.19 7.61
CA PHE A 176 17.57 10.03 7.25
C PHE A 176 17.21 11.32 6.50
N LEU A 177 16.08 11.33 5.79
CA LEU A 177 15.56 12.51 5.10
C LEU A 177 14.66 13.39 5.99
N GLY A 178 14.52 13.06 7.28
CA GLY A 178 13.74 13.84 8.23
C GLY A 178 12.23 13.75 8.03
N ALA A 179 11.71 12.66 7.49
CA ALA A 179 10.27 12.44 7.42
C ALA A 179 9.66 12.36 8.82
N GLY A 180 8.39 12.75 8.95
CA GLY A 180 7.69 12.72 10.24
C GLY A 180 7.66 11.30 10.85
N ASN A 181 7.82 11.20 12.15
CA ASN A 181 7.90 9.91 12.86
C ASN A 181 6.73 8.97 12.55
N SER A 182 5.51 9.49 12.44
CA SER A 182 4.33 8.68 12.08
C SER A 182 4.49 7.99 10.71
N PHE A 183 5.10 8.67 9.73
CA PHE A 183 5.34 8.13 8.40
C PHE A 183 6.45 7.07 8.40
N VAL A 184 7.50 7.28 9.18
CA VAL A 184 8.58 6.30 9.34
C VAL A 184 8.06 5.04 10.03
N ILE A 185 7.30 5.20 11.12
CA ILE A 185 6.72 4.07 11.87
C ILE A 185 5.80 3.24 10.97
N VAL A 186 4.87 3.89 10.24
CA VAL A 186 3.99 3.16 9.33
C VAL A 186 4.78 2.51 8.19
N GLY A 187 5.87 3.12 7.74
CA GLY A 187 6.80 2.55 6.77
C GLY A 187 7.44 1.24 7.26
N VAL A 188 7.88 1.20 8.52
CA VAL A 188 8.38 -0.03 9.15
C VAL A 188 7.30 -1.10 9.20
N VAL A 189 6.09 -0.76 9.69
CA VAL A 189 4.98 -1.72 9.81
C VAL A 189 4.60 -2.29 8.45
N ILE A 190 4.42 -1.44 7.44
CA ILE A 190 4.08 -1.88 6.07
C ILE A 190 5.23 -2.69 5.45
N GLY A 191 6.48 -2.30 5.68
CA GLY A 191 7.64 -3.06 5.23
C GLY A 191 7.66 -4.50 5.78
N LEU A 192 7.41 -4.66 7.08
CA LEU A 192 7.30 -5.98 7.72
C LEU A 192 6.12 -6.79 7.17
N LEU A 193 4.96 -6.16 6.95
CA LEU A 193 3.80 -6.82 6.33
C LEU A 193 4.11 -7.28 4.89
N ILE A 194 4.82 -6.47 4.10
CA ILE A 194 5.24 -6.85 2.74
C ILE A 194 6.18 -8.05 2.80
N ILE A 195 7.17 -8.08 3.69
CA ILE A 195 8.07 -9.21 3.84
C ILE A 195 7.29 -10.48 4.24
N TRP A 196 6.43 -10.37 5.24
CA TRP A 196 5.58 -11.48 5.65
C TRP A 196 4.74 -12.03 4.48
N ARG A 197 4.18 -11.16 3.62
CA ARG A 197 3.43 -11.57 2.43
C ARG A 197 4.31 -12.15 1.32
N HIS A 198 5.65 -12.12 1.45
CA HIS A 198 6.61 -12.73 0.54
C HIS A 198 7.14 -14.09 1.02
N GLN A 199 6.58 -14.70 2.07
CA GLN A 199 7.03 -15.99 2.60
C GLN A 199 7.12 -17.09 1.54
N ASP A 200 6.12 -17.23 0.65
CA ASP A 200 6.17 -18.21 -0.45
C ASP A 200 7.30 -17.91 -1.45
N ASN A 201 7.68 -16.64 -1.63
CA ASN A 201 8.80 -16.28 -2.49
C ASN A 201 10.14 -16.60 -1.80
N LEU A 202 10.25 -16.38 -0.48
CA LEU A 202 11.42 -16.75 0.29
C LEU A 202 11.66 -18.25 0.22
N GLU A 203 10.61 -19.05 0.35
CA GLU A 203 10.68 -20.51 0.20
C GLU A 203 11.17 -20.89 -1.21
N ARG A 204 10.58 -20.33 -2.28
CA ARG A 204 11.03 -20.58 -3.66
C ARG A 204 12.44 -20.08 -3.94
N LEU A 205 12.87 -18.98 -3.33
CA LEU A 205 14.26 -18.51 -3.42
C LEU A 205 15.22 -19.51 -2.78
N TRP A 206 14.87 -20.04 -1.61
CA TRP A 206 15.65 -21.06 -0.93
C TRP A 206 15.76 -22.35 -1.73
N GLN A 207 14.68 -22.76 -2.38
CA GLN A 207 14.62 -23.94 -3.25
C GLN A 207 15.22 -23.71 -4.66
N GLY A 208 15.62 -22.48 -5.00
CA GLY A 208 16.12 -22.13 -6.34
C GLY A 208 15.02 -22.14 -7.43
N THR A 209 13.75 -22.15 -7.06
CA THR A 209 12.59 -22.24 -7.98
C THR A 209 11.88 -20.90 -8.22
N GLU A 210 12.35 -19.81 -7.63
CA GLU A 210 11.74 -18.48 -7.82
C GLU A 210 11.93 -17.99 -9.27
N SER A 211 10.87 -17.45 -9.85
CA SER A 211 10.85 -17.02 -11.26
C SER A 211 11.59 -15.69 -11.45
N LYS A 212 12.54 -15.65 -12.36
CA LYS A 212 13.24 -14.44 -12.81
C LYS A 212 12.43 -13.64 -13.83
N ILE A 213 12.70 -12.34 -13.93
CA ILE A 213 12.19 -11.50 -15.03
C ILE A 213 12.77 -11.96 -16.36
N GLY A 214 11.91 -12.13 -17.39
CA GLY A 214 12.33 -12.44 -18.76
C GLY A 214 12.71 -13.91 -19.01
N ARG A 215 12.19 -14.80 -18.17
CA ARG A 215 12.19 -16.26 -18.44
C ARG A 215 10.76 -16.75 -18.41
#